data_258094f8a0aa136509d66287445947f2
#
_entry.id   258094f8a0aa136509d66287445947f2
#
_cell.length_a   1.000
_cell.length_b   1.000
_cell.length_c   1.000
_cell.angle_alpha   90.00
_cell.angle_beta   90.00
_cell.angle_gamma   90.00
#
_symmetry.space_group_name_H-M   'P 1'
#
loop_
_entity.id
_entity.type
_entity.pdbx_description
1 polymer ?
#
loop_
_entity_poly.entity_id
_entity_poly.type
_entity_poly.pdbx_seq_one_letter_code
_entity_poly.pdbx_strand_id
1 'polypeptide(L)'
;MSNTFKIYILALISFLVGTSEYIISGVLDNIADSLGITLAAAGQLITIFSLVYAIFTPILMALTSGMDRRKLMIVSLGLFVIANIFAFLLPGYTLFVLSRIIMALGAGMVVVTALTIAAKIAPEGKQGSAIATVVMGFTASLIIGVPLGRIITDAFNWKAVFGGIAILGLLAMIIISFVIPLTKGDEPVPLRQQLALLKDRKVAIGLSITFFWLGGYSVAYTYLSPYLLNISGIHEKLLSGVLLIFGVASLFGSKFGGFSTDKWGVSRTLIGSMLLHIVMLILLSLITHTYVGVVIILILWSFAAWTSAPAQQFNLATIKPESSGVLLGLNQSMMQLSMAAGAGIGGIFVEKVSLGSITWVGVLGLAIAIFMVLKSSRGNLHK
;
A
#
# COMPACT_ATOMS: atom_id res chain seq x y z
N MET A 1 11.20 -21.56 -20.34
CA MET A 1 10.03 -20.70 -20.06
C MET A 1 10.38 -19.26 -20.43
N SER A 2 9.42 -18.53 -21.02
CA SER A 2 9.67 -17.13 -21.44
C SER A 2 9.90 -16.22 -20.25
N ASN A 3 10.69 -15.16 -20.43
CA ASN A 3 10.91 -14.17 -19.36
C ASN A 3 9.61 -13.45 -18.97
N THR A 4 8.70 -13.25 -19.93
CA THR A 4 7.37 -12.70 -19.68
C THR A 4 6.59 -13.53 -18.66
N PHE A 5 6.59 -14.86 -18.77
CA PHE A 5 5.92 -15.75 -17.83
C PHE A 5 6.52 -15.66 -16.42
N LYS A 6 7.85 -15.53 -16.32
CA LYS A 6 8.54 -15.32 -15.03
C LYS A 6 8.12 -14.02 -14.36
N ILE A 7 7.96 -12.94 -15.15
CA ILE A 7 7.50 -11.64 -14.64
C ILE A 7 6.06 -11.73 -14.12
N TYR A 8 5.17 -12.47 -14.79
CA TYR A 8 3.81 -12.68 -14.28
C TYR A 8 3.77 -13.50 -12.97
N ILE A 9 4.68 -14.47 -12.78
CA ILE A 9 4.82 -15.17 -11.49
C ILE A 9 5.22 -14.18 -10.38
N LEU A 10 6.18 -13.30 -10.65
CA LEU A 10 6.60 -12.25 -9.70
C LEU A 10 5.45 -11.28 -9.38
N ALA A 11 4.64 -10.93 -10.38
CA ALA A 11 3.44 -10.12 -10.18
C ALA A 11 2.38 -10.83 -9.31
N LEU A 12 2.17 -12.13 -9.51
CA LEU A 12 1.26 -12.93 -8.68
C LEU A 12 1.74 -13.02 -7.23
N ILE A 13 3.04 -13.16 -7.01
CA ILE A 13 3.63 -13.14 -5.66
C ILE A 13 3.43 -11.77 -5.00
N SER A 14 3.65 -10.70 -5.74
CA SER A 14 3.38 -9.35 -5.24
C SER A 14 1.90 -9.12 -4.93
N PHE A 15 0.98 -9.72 -5.70
CA PHE A 15 -0.45 -9.76 -5.41
C PHE A 15 -0.75 -10.48 -4.07
N LEU A 16 -0.14 -11.63 -3.81
CA LEU A 16 -0.31 -12.35 -2.54
C LEU A 16 0.18 -11.52 -1.35
N VAL A 17 1.34 -10.88 -1.49
CA VAL A 17 1.90 -10.00 -0.45
C VAL A 17 0.99 -8.82 -0.20
N GLY A 18 0.55 -8.12 -1.24
CA GLY A 18 -0.38 -7.00 -1.13
C GLY A 18 -1.72 -7.41 -0.53
N THR A 19 -2.24 -8.60 -0.88
CA THR A 19 -3.48 -9.13 -0.28
C THR A 19 -3.31 -9.31 1.23
N SER A 20 -2.21 -9.92 1.68
CA SER A 20 -1.92 -10.11 3.10
C SER A 20 -1.74 -8.77 3.85
N GLU A 21 -1.23 -7.75 3.17
CA GLU A 21 -1.07 -6.41 3.72
C GLU A 21 -2.42 -5.70 3.90
N TYR A 22 -3.21 -5.63 2.83
CA TYR A 22 -4.42 -4.79 2.78
C TYR A 22 -5.68 -5.45 3.31
N ILE A 23 -5.73 -6.79 3.43
CA ILE A 23 -6.93 -7.51 3.87
C ILE A 23 -7.42 -7.05 5.25
N ILE A 24 -6.52 -6.64 6.14
CA ILE A 24 -6.88 -6.17 7.48
C ILE A 24 -7.92 -5.03 7.41
N SER A 25 -7.75 -4.08 6.50
CA SER A 25 -8.72 -2.98 6.33
C SER A 25 -10.09 -3.47 5.85
N GLY A 26 -10.11 -4.55 5.06
CA GLY A 26 -11.35 -5.15 4.54
C GLY A 26 -12.14 -5.98 5.55
N VAL A 27 -11.46 -6.48 6.59
CA VAL A 27 -12.04 -7.39 7.61
C VAL A 27 -11.76 -6.92 9.04
N LEU A 28 -11.54 -5.60 9.22
CA LEU A 28 -11.15 -5.01 10.50
C LEU A 28 -12.19 -5.26 11.59
N ASP A 29 -13.47 -5.14 11.24
CA ASP A 29 -14.63 -5.44 12.05
C ASP A 29 -14.62 -6.92 12.52
N ASN A 30 -14.47 -7.87 11.59
CA ASN A 30 -14.44 -9.30 11.91
C ASN A 30 -13.27 -9.67 12.83
N ILE A 31 -12.10 -9.05 12.67
CA ILE A 31 -10.95 -9.26 13.54
C ILE A 31 -11.23 -8.72 14.94
N ALA A 32 -11.76 -7.48 15.03
CA ALA A 32 -12.08 -6.85 16.31
C ALA A 32 -13.07 -7.70 17.12
N ASP A 33 -14.17 -8.10 16.48
CA ASP A 33 -15.22 -8.92 17.10
C ASP A 33 -14.70 -10.30 17.51
N SER A 34 -13.98 -10.98 16.61
CA SER A 34 -13.44 -12.33 16.85
C SER A 34 -12.41 -12.41 17.98
N LEU A 35 -11.61 -11.35 18.15
CA LEU A 35 -10.57 -11.27 19.18
C LEU A 35 -11.03 -10.55 20.45
N GLY A 36 -12.25 -9.99 20.49
CA GLY A 36 -12.78 -9.21 21.61
C GLY A 36 -11.97 -7.95 21.88
N ILE A 37 -11.49 -7.27 20.84
CA ILE A 37 -10.65 -6.06 20.93
C ILE A 37 -11.36 -4.86 20.28
N THR A 38 -10.88 -3.66 20.59
CA THR A 38 -11.42 -2.44 19.97
C THR A 38 -10.99 -2.33 18.49
N LEU A 39 -11.77 -1.59 17.70
CA LEU A 39 -11.40 -1.26 16.31
C LEU A 39 -10.04 -0.55 16.25
N ALA A 40 -9.74 0.30 17.24
CA ALA A 40 -8.45 0.95 17.36
C ALA A 40 -7.30 -0.06 17.53
N ALA A 41 -7.48 -1.06 18.42
CA ALA A 41 -6.49 -2.12 18.61
C ALA A 41 -6.31 -2.96 17.32
N ALA A 42 -7.40 -3.27 16.61
CA ALA A 42 -7.32 -3.94 15.32
C ALA A 42 -6.56 -3.09 14.28
N GLY A 43 -6.78 -1.78 14.23
CA GLY A 43 -6.06 -0.84 13.37
C GLY A 43 -4.54 -0.79 13.65
N GLN A 44 -4.09 -1.04 14.90
CA GLN A 44 -2.66 -1.12 15.21
C GLN A 44 -1.94 -2.27 14.49
N LEU A 45 -2.67 -3.31 14.04
CA LEU A 45 -2.09 -4.37 13.21
C LEU A 45 -1.55 -3.82 11.88
N ILE A 46 -2.21 -2.81 11.31
CA ILE A 46 -1.74 -2.11 10.10
C ILE A 46 -0.57 -1.20 10.46
N THR A 47 -0.69 -0.43 11.54
CA THR A 47 0.37 0.46 12.03
C THR A 47 1.68 -0.30 12.23
N ILE A 48 1.64 -1.41 12.97
CA ILE A 48 2.82 -2.22 13.28
C ILE A 48 3.43 -2.81 12.02
N PHE A 49 2.61 -3.41 11.15
CA PHE A 49 3.07 -3.99 9.88
C PHE A 49 3.77 -2.92 9.02
N SER A 50 3.10 -1.79 8.77
CA SER A 50 3.63 -0.74 7.91
C SER A 50 4.86 -0.06 8.50
N LEU A 51 4.93 0.11 9.82
CA LEU A 51 6.10 0.67 10.50
C LEU A 51 7.32 -0.25 10.37
N VAL A 52 7.13 -1.55 10.63
CA VAL A 52 8.19 -2.56 10.47
C VAL A 52 8.64 -2.62 9.01
N TYR A 53 7.70 -2.64 8.07
CA TYR A 53 8.00 -2.62 6.64
C TYR A 53 8.84 -1.39 6.26
N ALA A 54 8.39 -0.19 6.67
CA ALA A 54 9.04 1.08 6.32
C ALA A 54 10.49 1.16 6.80
N ILE A 55 10.74 0.70 8.03
CA ILE A 55 12.06 0.82 8.68
C ILE A 55 12.98 -0.31 8.25
N PHE A 56 12.50 -1.55 8.31
CA PHE A 56 13.37 -2.71 8.16
C PHE A 56 13.61 -3.11 6.72
N THR A 57 12.71 -2.83 5.77
CA THR A 57 12.94 -3.20 4.37
C THR A 57 14.22 -2.58 3.79
N PRO A 58 14.47 -1.27 3.88
CA PRO A 58 15.73 -0.71 3.35
C PRO A 58 16.97 -1.23 4.08
N ILE A 59 16.87 -1.48 5.40
CA ILE A 59 17.98 -2.02 6.20
C ILE A 59 18.31 -3.45 5.74
N LEU A 60 17.30 -4.32 5.66
CA LEU A 60 17.47 -5.71 5.25
C LEU A 60 17.93 -5.82 3.80
N MET A 61 17.42 -4.99 2.90
CA MET A 61 17.87 -4.94 1.50
C MET A 61 19.32 -4.51 1.39
N ALA A 62 19.79 -3.56 2.22
CA ALA A 62 21.20 -3.15 2.26
C ALA A 62 22.09 -4.28 2.80
N LEU A 63 21.67 -4.96 3.89
CA LEU A 63 22.42 -6.07 4.49
C LEU A 63 22.50 -7.31 3.57
N THR A 64 21.50 -7.53 2.75
CA THR A 64 21.40 -8.68 1.83
C THR A 64 21.74 -8.34 0.38
N SER A 65 22.31 -7.16 0.11
CA SER A 65 22.59 -6.66 -1.25
C SER A 65 23.45 -7.61 -2.07
N GLY A 66 24.48 -8.22 -1.47
CA GLY A 66 25.38 -9.19 -2.11
C GLY A 66 24.77 -10.59 -2.32
N MET A 67 23.62 -10.89 -1.74
CA MET A 67 22.98 -12.20 -1.90
C MET A 67 22.42 -12.40 -3.31
N ASP A 68 22.48 -13.65 -3.81
CA ASP A 68 21.73 -14.04 -5.00
C ASP A 68 20.25 -13.73 -4.83
N ARG A 69 19.65 -13.04 -5.82
CA ARG A 69 18.28 -12.52 -5.72
C ARG A 69 17.22 -13.63 -5.65
N ARG A 70 17.45 -14.77 -6.30
CA ARG A 70 16.56 -15.94 -6.17
C ARG A 70 16.59 -16.52 -4.76
N LYS A 71 17.79 -16.67 -4.17
CA LYS A 71 17.94 -17.16 -2.79
C LYS A 71 17.27 -16.21 -1.81
N LEU A 72 17.50 -14.90 -1.97
CA LEU A 72 16.85 -13.88 -1.14
C LEU A 72 15.33 -13.95 -1.25
N MET A 73 14.78 -14.09 -2.46
CA MET A 73 13.34 -14.23 -2.69
C MET A 73 12.76 -15.46 -1.97
N ILE A 74 13.43 -16.62 -2.06
CA ILE A 74 12.97 -17.85 -1.40
C ILE A 74 12.99 -17.69 0.13
N VAL A 75 14.06 -17.14 0.70
CA VAL A 75 14.17 -16.93 2.15
C VAL A 75 13.11 -15.95 2.64
N SER A 76 12.94 -14.83 1.94
CA SER A 76 11.96 -13.80 2.30
C SER A 76 10.52 -14.29 2.18
N LEU A 77 10.24 -15.05 1.12
CA LEU A 77 8.93 -15.66 0.92
C LEU A 77 8.67 -16.77 1.95
N GLY A 78 9.71 -17.54 2.33
CA GLY A 78 9.62 -18.50 3.44
C GLY A 78 9.26 -17.84 4.76
N LEU A 79 9.90 -16.72 5.09
CA LEU A 79 9.59 -15.94 6.29
C LEU A 79 8.14 -15.41 6.24
N PHE A 80 7.70 -14.91 5.10
CA PHE A 80 6.34 -14.44 4.86
C PHE A 80 5.30 -15.57 5.00
N VAL A 81 5.59 -16.75 4.45
CA VAL A 81 4.72 -17.94 4.55
C VAL A 81 4.60 -18.41 6.00
N ILE A 82 5.71 -18.54 6.73
CA ILE A 82 5.70 -18.91 8.15
C ILE A 82 4.85 -17.95 8.96
N ALA A 83 4.97 -16.64 8.70
CA ALA A 83 4.18 -15.62 9.37
C ALA A 83 2.68 -15.75 9.07
N ASN A 84 2.30 -16.07 7.83
CA ASN A 84 0.90 -16.34 7.46
C ASN A 84 0.37 -17.63 8.09
N ILE A 85 1.19 -18.68 8.23
CA ILE A 85 0.83 -19.89 8.98
C ILE A 85 0.58 -19.56 10.46
N PHE A 86 1.42 -18.73 11.07
CA PHE A 86 1.23 -18.27 12.45
C PHE A 86 -0.06 -17.46 12.60
N ALA A 87 -0.35 -16.54 11.65
CA ALA A 87 -1.60 -15.79 11.64
C ALA A 87 -2.85 -16.69 11.54
N PHE A 88 -2.75 -17.80 10.81
CA PHE A 88 -3.83 -18.79 10.67
C PHE A 88 -4.01 -19.65 11.92
N LEU A 89 -2.91 -20.16 12.51
CA LEU A 89 -2.96 -21.18 13.56
C LEU A 89 -3.00 -20.61 14.96
N LEU A 90 -2.27 -19.52 15.23
CA LEU A 90 -2.06 -19.05 16.60
C LEU A 90 -3.28 -18.29 17.13
N PRO A 91 -3.64 -18.48 18.40
CA PRO A 91 -4.74 -17.78 19.04
C PRO A 91 -4.32 -16.42 19.60
N GLY A 92 -5.26 -15.51 19.66
CA GLY A 92 -5.14 -14.26 20.43
C GLY A 92 -4.39 -13.14 19.70
N TYR A 93 -4.60 -11.93 20.22
CA TYR A 93 -4.12 -10.69 19.60
C TYR A 93 -2.59 -10.58 19.58
N THR A 94 -1.92 -10.89 20.70
CA THR A 94 -0.45 -10.73 20.83
C THR A 94 0.31 -11.59 19.81
N LEU A 95 -0.09 -12.85 19.65
CA LEU A 95 0.55 -13.75 18.69
C LEU A 95 0.26 -13.33 17.23
N PHE A 96 -0.92 -12.77 17.00
CA PHE A 96 -1.23 -12.18 15.70
C PHE A 96 -0.37 -10.94 15.42
N VAL A 97 -0.15 -10.05 16.40
CA VAL A 97 0.80 -8.93 16.28
C VAL A 97 2.20 -9.42 15.93
N LEU A 98 2.71 -10.45 16.62
CA LEU A 98 4.03 -11.02 16.31
C LEU A 98 4.09 -11.57 14.89
N SER A 99 3.04 -12.25 14.43
CA SER A 99 2.97 -12.74 13.05
C SER A 99 2.99 -11.57 12.04
N ARG A 100 2.33 -10.45 12.34
CA ARG A 100 2.35 -9.24 11.48
C ARG A 100 3.74 -8.61 11.40
N ILE A 101 4.51 -8.60 12.49
CA ILE A 101 5.91 -8.13 12.48
C ILE A 101 6.76 -9.00 11.55
N ILE A 102 6.73 -10.32 11.73
CA ILE A 102 7.50 -11.26 10.90
C ILE A 102 7.04 -11.17 9.42
N MET A 103 5.74 -11.06 9.20
CA MET A 103 5.14 -10.93 7.88
C MET A 103 5.64 -9.68 7.15
N ALA A 104 5.74 -8.53 7.84
CA ALA A 104 6.23 -7.28 7.27
C ALA A 104 7.70 -7.36 6.85
N LEU A 105 8.56 -8.02 7.65
CA LEU A 105 9.97 -8.26 7.29
C LEU A 105 10.08 -9.06 5.99
N GLY A 106 9.29 -10.15 5.87
CA GLY A 106 9.25 -10.95 4.65
C GLY A 106 8.67 -10.20 3.46
N ALA A 107 7.53 -9.53 3.65
CA ALA A 107 6.79 -8.82 2.61
C ALA A 107 7.62 -7.76 1.89
N GLY A 108 8.29 -6.90 2.65
CA GLY A 108 9.11 -5.84 2.09
C GLY A 108 10.25 -6.36 1.22
N MET A 109 10.96 -7.39 1.73
CA MET A 109 12.02 -8.04 0.97
C MET A 109 11.50 -8.74 -0.28
N VAL A 110 10.36 -9.43 -0.21
CA VAL A 110 9.74 -10.12 -1.35
C VAL A 110 9.42 -9.12 -2.47
N VAL A 111 8.72 -8.02 -2.17
CA VAL A 111 8.31 -7.04 -3.17
C VAL A 111 9.52 -6.39 -3.85
N VAL A 112 10.50 -5.91 -3.07
CA VAL A 112 11.69 -5.25 -3.63
C VAL A 112 12.53 -6.23 -4.45
N THR A 113 12.66 -7.48 -3.99
CA THR A 113 13.40 -8.51 -4.73
C THR A 113 12.66 -8.90 -6.01
N ALA A 114 11.31 -8.96 -6.00
CA ALA A 114 10.51 -9.22 -7.20
C ALA A 114 10.72 -8.14 -8.27
N LEU A 115 10.71 -6.87 -7.87
CA LEU A 115 10.99 -5.74 -8.78
C LEU A 115 12.40 -5.83 -9.37
N THR A 116 13.40 -6.15 -8.52
CA THR A 116 14.80 -6.28 -8.95
C THR A 116 14.98 -7.44 -9.93
N ILE A 117 14.41 -8.61 -9.64
CA ILE A 117 14.48 -9.77 -10.56
C ILE A 117 13.77 -9.43 -11.87
N ALA A 118 12.57 -8.85 -11.82
CA ALA A 118 11.82 -8.48 -13.02
C ALA A 118 12.62 -7.55 -13.94
N ALA A 119 13.27 -6.53 -13.36
CA ALA A 119 14.13 -5.62 -14.11
C ALA A 119 15.32 -6.33 -14.76
N LYS A 120 15.96 -7.27 -14.04
CA LYS A 120 17.16 -7.99 -14.53
C LYS A 120 16.85 -9.03 -15.61
N ILE A 121 15.68 -9.69 -15.57
CA ILE A 121 15.29 -10.69 -16.57
C ILE A 121 14.53 -10.10 -17.76
N ALA A 122 14.15 -8.82 -17.69
CA ALA A 122 13.46 -8.13 -18.76
C ALA A 122 14.34 -8.03 -20.03
N PRO A 123 13.75 -8.13 -21.23
CA PRO A 123 14.45 -7.79 -22.47
C PRO A 123 14.96 -6.33 -22.44
N GLU A 124 16.01 -6.06 -23.22
CA GLU A 124 16.53 -4.70 -23.36
C GLU A 124 15.43 -3.71 -23.75
N GLY A 125 15.39 -2.56 -23.09
CA GLY A 125 14.39 -1.51 -23.31
C GLY A 125 13.00 -1.80 -22.69
N LYS A 126 12.75 -2.99 -22.08
CA LYS A 126 11.46 -3.36 -21.46
C LYS A 126 11.49 -3.46 -19.94
N GLN A 127 12.54 -2.98 -19.29
CA GLN A 127 12.71 -3.04 -17.83
C GLN A 127 11.58 -2.32 -17.09
N GLY A 128 11.20 -1.12 -17.54
CA GLY A 128 10.09 -0.35 -16.96
C GLY A 128 8.75 -1.10 -17.06
N SER A 129 8.46 -1.74 -18.19
CA SER A 129 7.25 -2.56 -18.37
C SER A 129 7.23 -3.78 -17.46
N ALA A 130 8.38 -4.42 -17.23
CA ALA A 130 8.50 -5.55 -16.32
C ALA A 130 8.24 -5.14 -14.85
N ILE A 131 8.85 -4.04 -14.42
CA ILE A 131 8.60 -3.43 -13.10
C ILE A 131 7.12 -3.07 -12.95
N ALA A 132 6.55 -2.39 -13.95
CA ALA A 132 5.13 -2.00 -13.93
C ALA A 132 4.19 -3.21 -13.79
N THR A 133 4.51 -4.35 -14.41
CA THR A 133 3.72 -5.59 -14.28
C THR A 133 3.74 -6.12 -12.83
N VAL A 134 4.89 -6.09 -12.16
CA VAL A 134 5.00 -6.51 -10.75
C VAL A 134 4.23 -5.55 -9.82
N VAL A 135 4.37 -4.23 -10.04
CA VAL A 135 3.62 -3.20 -9.30
C VAL A 135 2.12 -3.36 -9.52
N MET A 136 1.69 -3.67 -10.74
CA MET A 136 0.28 -3.92 -11.07
C MET A 136 -0.25 -5.15 -10.32
N GLY A 137 0.56 -6.21 -10.17
CA GLY A 137 0.22 -7.36 -9.32
C GLY A 137 -0.05 -6.93 -7.87
N PHE A 138 0.84 -6.12 -7.30
CA PHE A 138 0.69 -5.59 -5.94
C PHE A 138 -0.57 -4.72 -5.79
N THR A 139 -0.81 -3.79 -6.71
CA THR A 139 -2.00 -2.91 -6.66
C THR A 139 -3.31 -3.65 -6.94
N ALA A 140 -3.28 -4.73 -7.74
CA ALA A 140 -4.45 -5.59 -7.98
C ALA A 140 -4.96 -6.24 -6.68
N SER A 141 -4.13 -6.35 -5.64
CA SER A 141 -4.57 -6.86 -4.33
C SER A 141 -5.62 -5.98 -3.65
N LEU A 142 -5.56 -4.66 -3.85
CA LEU A 142 -6.59 -3.74 -3.34
C LEU A 142 -7.93 -3.96 -4.05
N ILE A 143 -7.89 -4.35 -5.32
CA ILE A 143 -9.08 -4.43 -6.18
C ILE A 143 -9.75 -5.78 -6.05
N ILE A 144 -8.95 -6.84 -6.03
CA ILE A 144 -9.42 -8.24 -6.05
C ILE A 144 -9.15 -8.90 -4.71
N GLY A 145 -7.95 -8.71 -4.14
CA GLY A 145 -7.49 -9.40 -2.94
C GLY A 145 -8.33 -9.05 -1.71
N VAL A 146 -8.61 -7.77 -1.48
CA VAL A 146 -9.41 -7.33 -0.32
C VAL A 146 -10.86 -7.81 -0.41
N PRO A 147 -11.61 -7.60 -1.52
CA PRO A 147 -12.96 -8.14 -1.65
C PRO A 147 -13.03 -9.67 -1.58
N LEU A 148 -12.07 -10.36 -2.23
CA LEU A 148 -12.01 -11.82 -2.18
C LEU A 148 -11.73 -12.32 -0.73
N GLY A 149 -10.82 -11.65 -0.03
CA GLY A 149 -10.54 -11.93 1.37
C GLY A 149 -11.77 -11.71 2.26
N ARG A 150 -12.58 -10.68 2.00
CA ARG A 150 -13.86 -10.48 2.70
C ARG A 150 -14.82 -11.63 2.43
N ILE A 151 -15.00 -12.06 1.18
CA ILE A 151 -15.84 -13.20 0.81
C ILE A 151 -15.38 -14.48 1.52
N ILE A 152 -14.07 -14.75 1.57
CA ILE A 152 -13.51 -15.90 2.29
C ILE A 152 -13.79 -15.77 3.80
N THR A 153 -13.67 -14.58 4.35
CA THR A 153 -13.94 -14.30 5.77
C THR A 153 -15.40 -14.57 6.11
N ASP A 154 -16.32 -14.13 5.28
CA ASP A 154 -17.77 -14.32 5.47
C ASP A 154 -18.17 -15.80 5.32
N ALA A 155 -17.49 -16.56 4.44
CA ALA A 155 -17.75 -17.99 4.22
C ALA A 155 -17.15 -18.91 5.30
N PHE A 156 -16.00 -18.55 5.85
CA PHE A 156 -15.25 -19.37 6.80
C PHE A 156 -14.90 -18.58 8.08
N ASN A 157 -13.85 -17.78 8.02
CA ASN A 157 -13.39 -16.81 9.01
C ASN A 157 -12.19 -16.02 8.44
N TRP A 158 -11.83 -14.91 9.10
CA TRP A 158 -10.72 -14.06 8.66
C TRP A 158 -9.33 -14.77 8.65
N LYS A 159 -9.11 -15.77 9.51
CA LYS A 159 -7.85 -16.53 9.55
C LYS A 159 -7.66 -17.37 8.29
N ALA A 160 -8.76 -17.88 7.69
CA ALA A 160 -8.69 -18.71 6.48
C ALA A 160 -8.01 -17.98 5.30
N VAL A 161 -8.09 -16.66 5.25
CA VAL A 161 -7.39 -15.86 4.23
C VAL A 161 -5.88 -16.03 4.35
N PHE A 162 -5.33 -15.95 5.57
CA PHE A 162 -3.90 -16.13 5.83
C PHE A 162 -3.45 -17.57 5.55
N GLY A 163 -4.29 -18.55 5.88
CA GLY A 163 -4.05 -19.97 5.51
C GLY A 163 -3.98 -20.15 4.00
N GLY A 164 -4.89 -19.58 3.25
CA GLY A 164 -4.89 -19.59 1.78
C GLY A 164 -3.64 -18.93 1.20
N ILE A 165 -3.24 -17.77 1.72
CA ILE A 165 -2.01 -17.06 1.32
C ILE A 165 -0.77 -17.91 1.63
N ALA A 166 -0.74 -18.61 2.78
CA ALA A 166 0.37 -19.49 3.13
C ALA A 166 0.52 -20.65 2.13
N ILE A 167 -0.57 -21.31 1.75
CA ILE A 167 -0.57 -22.39 0.76
C ILE A 167 -0.08 -21.88 -0.60
N LEU A 168 -0.64 -20.77 -1.09
CA LEU A 168 -0.23 -20.16 -2.36
C LEU A 168 1.22 -19.67 -2.33
N GLY A 169 1.68 -19.15 -1.18
CA GLY A 169 3.07 -18.76 -0.96
C GLY A 169 4.04 -19.94 -1.01
N LEU A 170 3.68 -21.08 -0.41
CA LEU A 170 4.46 -22.34 -0.52
C LEU A 170 4.56 -22.81 -1.97
N LEU A 171 3.46 -22.80 -2.70
CA LEU A 171 3.45 -23.13 -4.13
C LEU A 171 4.34 -22.18 -4.92
N ALA A 172 4.28 -20.88 -4.63
CA ALA A 172 5.13 -19.88 -5.25
C ALA A 172 6.63 -20.12 -4.95
N MET A 173 7.00 -20.51 -3.73
CA MET A 173 8.39 -20.88 -3.39
C MET A 173 8.89 -22.04 -4.25
N ILE A 174 8.08 -23.09 -4.41
CA ILE A 174 8.40 -24.24 -5.26
C ILE A 174 8.62 -23.77 -6.70
N ILE A 175 7.67 -23.01 -7.25
CA ILE A 175 7.74 -22.51 -8.62
C ILE A 175 9.01 -21.64 -8.84
N ILE A 176 9.30 -20.71 -7.93
CA ILE A 176 10.49 -19.85 -8.01
C ILE A 176 11.78 -20.69 -8.03
N SER A 177 11.83 -21.75 -7.22
CA SER A 177 13.01 -22.62 -7.12
C SER A 177 13.39 -23.27 -8.44
N PHE A 178 12.44 -23.46 -9.35
CA PHE A 178 12.68 -24.05 -10.67
C PHE A 178 12.69 -23.05 -11.82
N VAL A 179 11.96 -21.93 -11.67
CA VAL A 179 11.66 -21.03 -12.81
C VAL A 179 12.59 -19.82 -12.86
N ILE A 180 12.95 -19.25 -11.70
CA ILE A 180 13.78 -18.06 -11.65
C ILE A 180 15.27 -18.44 -11.70
N PRO A 181 16.07 -17.87 -12.61
CA PRO A 181 17.50 -18.13 -12.66
C PRO A 181 18.23 -17.54 -11.44
N LEU A 182 19.38 -18.09 -11.11
CA LEU A 182 20.31 -17.46 -10.16
C LEU A 182 20.70 -16.09 -10.72
N THR A 183 20.60 -15.08 -9.90
CA THR A 183 20.80 -13.68 -10.30
C THR A 183 21.69 -12.99 -9.28
N LYS A 184 22.89 -12.62 -9.69
CA LYS A 184 23.87 -11.97 -8.81
C LYS A 184 23.23 -10.80 -8.05
N GLY A 185 23.65 -10.63 -6.80
CA GLY A 185 23.36 -9.45 -5.99
C GLY A 185 23.84 -8.16 -6.67
N ASP A 186 23.40 -7.04 -6.14
CA ASP A 186 23.81 -5.71 -6.61
C ASP A 186 24.90 -5.15 -5.69
N GLU A 187 25.67 -4.19 -6.20
CA GLU A 187 26.56 -3.42 -5.35
C GLU A 187 25.74 -2.63 -4.31
N PRO A 188 26.13 -2.70 -3.03
CA PRO A 188 25.36 -2.03 -1.99
C PRO A 188 25.46 -0.50 -2.14
N VAL A 189 24.33 0.17 -2.29
CA VAL A 189 24.27 1.61 -2.06
C VAL A 189 24.19 1.85 -0.56
N PRO A 190 25.21 2.47 0.08
CA PRO A 190 25.22 2.64 1.53
C PRO A 190 23.96 3.39 2.00
N LEU A 191 23.32 2.88 3.04
CA LEU A 191 22.11 3.50 3.62
C LEU A 191 22.34 4.98 3.99
N ARG A 192 23.58 5.31 4.44
CA ARG A 192 23.99 6.70 4.73
C ARG A 192 23.84 7.62 3.51
N GLN A 193 24.18 7.14 2.32
CA GLN A 193 24.02 7.93 1.07
C GLN A 193 22.56 8.13 0.71
N GLN A 194 21.73 7.07 0.88
CA GLN A 194 20.29 7.18 0.65
C GLN A 194 19.65 8.20 1.61
N LEU A 195 19.98 8.12 2.90
CA LEU A 195 19.46 9.03 3.93
C LEU A 195 20.01 10.46 3.79
N ALA A 196 21.19 10.64 3.20
CA ALA A 196 21.72 11.98 2.94
C ALA A 196 20.81 12.81 2.00
N LEU A 197 20.06 12.16 1.10
CA LEU A 197 19.09 12.83 0.23
C LEU A 197 17.95 13.50 1.03
N LEU A 198 17.62 13.01 2.21
CA LEU A 198 16.59 13.60 3.08
C LEU A 198 16.96 15.00 3.58
N LYS A 199 18.25 15.36 3.56
CA LYS A 199 18.73 16.71 3.92
C LYS A 199 18.45 17.73 2.81
N ASP A 200 18.19 17.29 1.59
CA ASP A 200 17.80 18.17 0.51
C ASP A 200 16.36 18.65 0.71
N ARG A 201 16.16 19.97 0.79
CA ARG A 201 14.86 20.59 1.05
C ARG A 201 13.80 20.22 0.03
N LYS A 202 14.16 20.07 -1.26
CA LYS A 202 13.21 19.68 -2.31
C LYS A 202 12.75 18.23 -2.13
N VAL A 203 13.69 17.34 -1.82
CA VAL A 203 13.41 15.94 -1.54
C VAL A 203 12.52 15.81 -0.29
N ALA A 204 12.87 16.51 0.80
CA ALA A 204 12.09 16.50 2.03
C ALA A 204 10.64 17.00 1.82
N ILE A 205 10.44 18.09 1.06
CA ILE A 205 9.10 18.58 0.70
C ILE A 205 8.38 17.56 -0.17
N GLY A 206 9.06 16.99 -1.18
CA GLY A 206 8.47 15.95 -2.05
C GLY A 206 7.99 14.74 -1.28
N LEU A 207 8.79 14.20 -0.36
CA LEU A 207 8.40 13.08 0.50
C LEU A 207 7.30 13.46 1.50
N SER A 208 7.28 14.70 2.00
CA SER A 208 6.20 15.20 2.86
C SER A 208 4.85 15.22 2.15
N ILE A 209 4.81 15.50 0.84
CA ILE A 209 3.57 15.38 0.04
C ILE A 209 3.03 13.95 0.12
N THR A 210 3.88 12.95 -0.09
CA THR A 210 3.50 11.53 0.03
C THR A 210 2.99 11.22 1.44
N PHE A 211 3.71 11.69 2.47
CA PHE A 211 3.38 11.41 3.86
C PHE A 211 1.98 11.92 4.23
N PHE A 212 1.67 13.17 3.95
CA PHE A 212 0.40 13.76 4.34
C PHE A 212 -0.76 13.32 3.43
N TRP A 213 -0.54 13.18 2.12
CA TRP A 213 -1.55 12.67 1.20
C TRP A 213 -1.97 11.25 1.54
N LEU A 214 -1.00 10.33 1.61
CA LEU A 214 -1.30 8.92 1.86
C LEU A 214 -1.66 8.67 3.33
N GLY A 215 -1.13 9.47 4.26
CA GLY A 215 -1.54 9.45 5.66
C GLY A 215 -3.02 9.83 5.82
N GLY A 216 -3.46 10.91 5.17
CA GLY A 216 -4.86 11.33 5.13
C GLY A 216 -5.78 10.27 4.50
N TYR A 217 -5.34 9.64 3.41
CA TYR A 217 -6.02 8.48 2.82
C TYR A 217 -6.12 7.31 3.80
N SER A 218 -5.01 6.95 4.43
CA SER A 218 -4.91 5.76 5.29
C SER A 218 -5.76 5.88 6.56
N VAL A 219 -5.87 7.07 7.16
CA VAL A 219 -6.78 7.31 8.29
C VAL A 219 -8.19 6.84 7.96
N ALA A 220 -8.73 7.25 6.82
CA ALA A 220 -10.09 6.90 6.41
C ALA A 220 -10.20 5.47 5.88
N TYR A 221 -9.23 5.03 5.06
CA TYR A 221 -9.25 3.70 4.44
C TYR A 221 -9.09 2.56 5.44
N THR A 222 -8.25 2.72 6.46
CA THR A 222 -8.05 1.70 7.51
C THR A 222 -9.35 1.32 8.20
N TYR A 223 -10.20 2.29 8.47
CA TYR A 223 -11.47 2.11 9.19
C TYR A 223 -12.68 2.16 8.26
N LEU A 224 -12.48 2.02 6.94
CA LEU A 224 -13.56 2.13 5.94
C LEU A 224 -14.64 1.07 6.14
N SER A 225 -14.25 -0.21 6.33
CA SER A 225 -15.22 -1.30 6.51
C SER A 225 -16.15 -1.06 7.71
N PRO A 226 -15.66 -0.84 8.94
CA PRO A 226 -16.52 -0.53 10.07
C PRO A 226 -17.28 0.79 9.89
N TYR A 227 -16.73 1.80 9.19
CA TYR A 227 -17.44 3.03 8.87
C TYR A 227 -18.68 2.76 8.00
N LEU A 228 -18.51 1.98 6.94
CA LEU A 228 -19.60 1.63 6.02
C LEU A 228 -20.69 0.80 6.70
N LEU A 229 -20.32 -0.12 7.57
CA LEU A 229 -21.26 -0.95 8.33
C LEU A 229 -22.02 -0.14 9.39
N ASN A 230 -21.29 0.60 10.24
CA ASN A 230 -21.84 1.17 11.47
C ASN A 230 -22.38 2.61 11.29
N ILE A 231 -21.83 3.38 10.33
CA ILE A 231 -22.25 4.77 10.09
C ILE A 231 -23.11 4.89 8.84
N SER A 232 -22.65 4.29 7.73
CA SER A 232 -23.39 4.38 6.46
C SER A 232 -24.51 3.34 6.35
N GLY A 233 -24.60 2.36 7.26
CA GLY A 233 -25.64 1.34 7.26
C GLY A 233 -25.59 0.40 6.05
N ILE A 234 -24.43 0.25 5.41
CA ILE A 234 -24.24 -0.70 4.32
C ILE A 234 -24.40 -2.10 4.85
N HIS A 235 -25.29 -2.87 4.24
CA HIS A 235 -25.51 -4.26 4.64
C HIS A 235 -24.26 -5.09 4.40
N GLU A 236 -23.89 -5.95 5.34
CA GLU A 236 -22.68 -6.78 5.31
C GLU A 236 -22.47 -7.53 3.98
N LYS A 237 -23.55 -8.13 3.45
CA LYS A 237 -23.55 -8.85 2.16
C LYS A 237 -23.14 -7.99 0.96
N LEU A 238 -23.27 -6.67 1.05
CA LEU A 238 -22.94 -5.72 -0.03
C LEU A 238 -21.53 -5.16 0.11
N LEU A 239 -20.91 -5.29 1.29
CA LEU A 239 -19.62 -4.67 1.59
C LEU A 239 -18.52 -5.11 0.63
N SER A 240 -18.41 -6.40 0.33
CA SER A 240 -17.42 -6.94 -0.62
C SER A 240 -17.58 -6.33 -2.01
N GLY A 241 -18.82 -6.16 -2.48
CA GLY A 241 -19.13 -5.51 -3.75
C GLY A 241 -18.75 -4.02 -3.76
N VAL A 242 -19.01 -3.31 -2.67
CA VAL A 242 -18.63 -1.89 -2.50
C VAL A 242 -17.11 -1.73 -2.50
N LEU A 243 -16.38 -2.59 -1.79
CA LEU A 243 -14.92 -2.59 -1.78
C LEU A 243 -14.33 -2.94 -3.16
N LEU A 244 -14.98 -3.84 -3.91
CA LEU A 244 -14.59 -4.15 -5.29
C LEU A 244 -14.75 -2.93 -6.20
N ILE A 245 -15.89 -2.25 -6.12
CA ILE A 245 -16.15 -1.01 -6.90
C ILE A 245 -15.12 0.06 -6.55
N PHE A 246 -14.81 0.24 -5.26
CA PHE A 246 -13.76 1.14 -4.78
C PHE A 246 -12.40 0.79 -5.41
N GLY A 247 -12.03 -0.49 -5.41
CA GLY A 247 -10.81 -0.98 -6.03
C GLY A 247 -10.76 -0.74 -7.54
N VAL A 248 -11.85 -1.04 -8.27
CA VAL A 248 -11.93 -0.79 -9.72
C VAL A 248 -11.78 0.70 -10.05
N ALA A 249 -12.41 1.57 -9.27
CA ALA A 249 -12.29 3.02 -9.45
C ALA A 249 -10.84 3.52 -9.32
N SER A 250 -10.02 2.87 -8.49
CA SER A 250 -8.59 3.20 -8.33
C SER A 250 -7.78 3.01 -9.61
N LEU A 251 -8.11 2.00 -10.43
CA LEU A 251 -7.44 1.78 -11.72
C LEU A 251 -7.67 2.94 -12.69
N PHE A 252 -8.93 3.38 -12.79
CA PHE A 252 -9.28 4.52 -13.63
C PHE A 252 -8.61 5.80 -13.11
N GLY A 253 -8.58 6.00 -11.79
CA GLY A 253 -7.87 7.10 -11.15
C GLY A 253 -6.37 7.09 -11.50
N SER A 254 -5.69 5.96 -11.35
CA SER A 254 -4.27 5.82 -11.66
C SER A 254 -3.97 6.10 -13.13
N LYS A 255 -4.78 5.55 -14.06
CA LYS A 255 -4.64 5.83 -15.50
C LYS A 255 -4.84 7.31 -15.81
N PHE A 256 -5.87 7.92 -15.25
CA PHE A 256 -6.16 9.34 -15.42
C PHE A 256 -5.06 10.21 -14.80
N GLY A 257 -4.46 9.81 -13.67
CA GLY A 257 -3.35 10.48 -13.03
C GLY A 257 -2.12 10.60 -13.91
N GLY A 258 -1.75 9.53 -14.63
CA GLY A 258 -0.69 9.58 -15.65
C GLY A 258 -1.02 10.56 -16.76
N PHE A 259 -2.19 10.40 -17.40
CA PHE A 259 -2.65 11.29 -18.46
C PHE A 259 -2.71 12.76 -18.04
N SER A 260 -3.28 13.05 -16.87
CA SER A 260 -3.42 14.43 -16.37
C SER A 260 -2.06 15.05 -16.01
N THR A 261 -1.12 14.24 -15.53
CA THR A 261 0.27 14.68 -15.25
C THR A 261 0.97 15.12 -16.53
N ASP A 262 0.84 14.33 -17.59
CA ASP A 262 1.42 14.66 -18.90
C ASP A 262 0.79 15.91 -19.52
N LYS A 263 -0.54 16.06 -19.38
CA LYS A 263 -1.29 17.14 -20.03
C LYS A 263 -1.30 18.46 -19.23
N TRP A 264 -1.44 18.40 -17.91
CA TRP A 264 -1.63 19.58 -17.04
C TRP A 264 -0.48 19.82 -16.09
N GLY A 265 0.46 18.89 -16.01
CA GLY A 265 1.62 18.92 -15.12
C GLY A 265 1.30 18.42 -13.72
N VAL A 266 2.37 18.11 -12.98
CA VAL A 266 2.36 17.48 -11.66
C VAL A 266 1.51 18.27 -10.65
N SER A 267 1.79 19.58 -10.49
CA SER A 267 1.18 20.37 -9.42
C SER A 267 -0.34 20.51 -9.59
N ARG A 268 -0.81 20.72 -10.82
CA ARG A 268 -2.25 20.83 -11.09
C ARG A 268 -2.97 19.50 -10.87
N THR A 269 -2.35 18.40 -11.28
CA THR A 269 -2.88 17.05 -11.07
C THR A 269 -2.99 16.73 -9.58
N LEU A 270 -1.93 16.97 -8.80
CA LEU A 270 -1.92 16.71 -7.35
C LEU A 270 -2.95 17.58 -6.61
N ILE A 271 -2.99 18.88 -6.89
CA ILE A 271 -3.94 19.78 -6.21
C ILE A 271 -5.38 19.40 -6.57
N GLY A 272 -5.69 19.21 -7.85
CA GLY A 272 -7.04 18.87 -8.31
C GLY A 272 -7.54 17.55 -7.73
N SER A 273 -6.70 16.51 -7.77
CA SER A 273 -7.06 15.20 -7.22
C SER A 273 -7.21 15.22 -5.69
N MET A 274 -6.31 15.91 -4.97
CA MET A 274 -6.42 16.04 -3.51
C MET A 274 -7.63 16.88 -3.09
N LEU A 275 -7.98 17.93 -3.83
CA LEU A 275 -9.21 18.72 -3.58
C LEU A 275 -10.46 17.85 -3.79
N LEU A 276 -10.54 17.08 -4.87
CA LEU A 276 -11.64 16.14 -5.08
C LEU A 276 -11.71 15.11 -3.94
N HIS A 277 -10.56 14.58 -3.50
CA HIS A 277 -10.48 13.66 -2.37
C HIS A 277 -11.04 14.30 -1.08
N ILE A 278 -10.65 15.54 -0.75
CA ILE A 278 -11.17 16.29 0.39
C ILE A 278 -12.70 16.43 0.29
N VAL A 279 -13.23 16.86 -0.87
CA VAL A 279 -14.66 17.01 -1.07
C VAL A 279 -15.39 15.69 -0.85
N MET A 280 -14.84 14.58 -1.35
CA MET A 280 -15.47 13.25 -1.15
C MET A 280 -15.45 12.80 0.31
N LEU A 281 -14.38 13.05 1.08
CA LEU A 281 -14.34 12.74 2.51
C LEU A 281 -15.35 13.58 3.31
N ILE A 282 -15.50 14.88 2.97
CA ILE A 282 -16.51 15.75 3.58
C ILE A 282 -17.91 15.23 3.24
N LEU A 283 -18.18 14.95 1.98
CA LEU A 283 -19.49 14.41 1.55
C LEU A 283 -19.77 13.06 2.19
N LEU A 284 -18.77 12.19 2.37
CA LEU A 284 -18.93 10.91 3.06
C LEU A 284 -19.38 11.10 4.53
N SER A 285 -18.91 12.18 5.19
CA SER A 285 -19.36 12.49 6.56
C SER A 285 -20.75 13.09 6.64
N LEU A 286 -21.26 13.70 5.56
CA LEU A 286 -22.56 14.38 5.51
C LEU A 286 -23.67 13.49 4.90
N ILE A 287 -23.32 12.65 3.92
CA ILE A 287 -24.28 11.83 3.16
C ILE A 287 -24.07 10.36 3.57
N THR A 288 -24.54 10.01 4.76
CA THR A 288 -24.34 8.66 5.33
C THR A 288 -25.52 7.72 5.06
N HIS A 289 -26.72 8.23 4.76
CA HIS A 289 -27.96 7.42 4.76
C HIS A 289 -28.45 6.98 3.38
N THR A 290 -27.77 7.37 2.31
CA THR A 290 -28.17 7.00 0.94
C THR A 290 -27.15 6.03 0.34
N TYR A 291 -27.53 4.75 0.18
CA TYR A 291 -26.65 3.72 -0.39
C TYR A 291 -25.99 4.16 -1.70
N VAL A 292 -26.77 4.65 -2.67
CA VAL A 292 -26.27 5.10 -3.98
C VAL A 292 -25.31 6.29 -3.81
N GLY A 293 -25.64 7.24 -2.93
CA GLY A 293 -24.78 8.40 -2.65
C GLY A 293 -23.43 7.98 -2.08
N VAL A 294 -23.42 7.07 -1.10
CA VAL A 294 -22.17 6.54 -0.51
C VAL A 294 -21.33 5.84 -1.57
N VAL A 295 -21.93 4.98 -2.42
CA VAL A 295 -21.19 4.28 -3.48
C VAL A 295 -20.57 5.26 -4.48
N ILE A 296 -21.31 6.29 -4.92
CA ILE A 296 -20.78 7.33 -5.83
C ILE A 296 -19.62 8.07 -5.17
N ILE A 297 -19.77 8.45 -3.90
CA ILE A 297 -18.72 9.13 -3.15
C ILE A 297 -17.45 8.25 -3.07
N LEU A 298 -17.61 6.96 -2.78
CA LEU A 298 -16.50 6.02 -2.71
C LEU A 298 -15.78 5.85 -4.06
N ILE A 299 -16.52 5.78 -5.17
CA ILE A 299 -15.96 5.73 -6.53
C ILE A 299 -15.09 6.96 -6.78
N LEU A 300 -15.63 8.15 -6.52
CA LEU A 300 -14.93 9.41 -6.76
C LEU A 300 -13.77 9.61 -5.78
N TRP A 301 -13.91 9.18 -4.54
CA TRP A 301 -12.81 9.19 -3.56
C TRP A 301 -11.65 8.32 -4.02
N SER A 302 -11.93 7.05 -4.35
CA SER A 302 -10.90 6.12 -4.82
C SER A 302 -10.23 6.63 -6.09
N PHE A 303 -11.02 7.09 -7.08
CA PHE A 303 -10.51 7.72 -8.29
C PHE A 303 -9.57 8.90 -7.98
N ALA A 304 -9.99 9.81 -7.11
CA ALA A 304 -9.21 10.99 -6.74
C ALA A 304 -7.91 10.62 -6.01
N ALA A 305 -7.99 9.71 -5.03
CA ALA A 305 -6.84 9.28 -4.25
C ALA A 305 -5.76 8.67 -5.15
N TRP A 306 -6.15 7.77 -6.07
CA TRP A 306 -5.20 7.08 -6.94
C TRP A 306 -4.76 7.88 -8.17
N THR A 307 -5.45 8.96 -8.51
CA THR A 307 -4.95 9.96 -9.48
C THR A 307 -3.67 10.63 -8.99
N SER A 308 -3.53 10.83 -7.69
CA SER A 308 -2.32 11.42 -7.10
C SER A 308 -1.08 10.53 -7.19
N ALA A 309 -1.23 9.20 -7.23
CA ALA A 309 -0.11 8.26 -7.11
C ALA A 309 0.93 8.38 -8.23
N PRO A 310 0.59 8.28 -9.53
CA PRO A 310 1.57 8.42 -10.61
C PRO A 310 2.14 9.84 -10.70
N ALA A 311 1.33 10.86 -10.41
CA ALA A 311 1.78 12.24 -10.40
C ALA A 311 2.86 12.47 -9.33
N GLN A 312 2.70 11.91 -8.14
CA GLN A 312 3.66 12.03 -7.05
C GLN A 312 4.93 11.21 -7.31
N GLN A 313 4.82 10.02 -7.89
CA GLN A 313 5.99 9.23 -8.29
C GLN A 313 6.82 9.97 -9.35
N PHE A 314 6.16 10.55 -10.37
CA PHE A 314 6.82 11.37 -11.38
C PHE A 314 7.46 12.63 -10.76
N ASN A 315 6.77 13.31 -9.84
CA ASN A 315 7.31 14.44 -9.09
C ASN A 315 8.66 14.09 -8.44
N LEU A 316 8.71 13.00 -7.67
CA LEU A 316 9.92 12.57 -6.98
C LEU A 316 11.03 12.12 -7.95
N ALA A 317 10.69 11.39 -9.00
CA ALA A 317 11.66 10.93 -9.99
C ALA A 317 12.35 12.11 -10.72
N THR A 318 11.68 13.24 -10.84
CA THR A 318 12.18 14.43 -11.57
C THR A 318 12.88 15.46 -10.67
N ILE A 319 12.79 15.34 -9.33
CA ILE A 319 13.52 16.25 -8.42
C ILE A 319 15.05 16.13 -8.59
N LYS A 320 15.56 14.91 -8.66
CA LYS A 320 16.98 14.57 -8.92
C LYS A 320 17.04 13.34 -9.84
N PRO A 321 17.04 13.54 -11.16
CA PRO A 321 17.01 12.45 -12.14
C PRO A 321 18.13 11.43 -11.94
N GLU A 322 19.33 11.86 -11.56
CA GLU A 322 20.48 11.01 -11.28
C GLU A 322 20.31 10.10 -10.05
N SER A 323 19.39 10.44 -9.17
CA SER A 323 19.08 9.68 -7.95
C SER A 323 17.64 9.15 -7.93
N SER A 324 16.96 9.13 -9.07
CA SER A 324 15.53 8.80 -9.18
C SER A 324 15.18 7.44 -8.57
N GLY A 325 16.00 6.42 -8.79
CA GLY A 325 15.79 5.09 -8.20
C GLY A 325 15.82 5.09 -6.68
N VAL A 326 16.77 5.83 -6.07
CA VAL A 326 16.86 5.97 -4.61
C VAL A 326 15.66 6.75 -4.06
N LEU A 327 15.24 7.82 -4.76
CA LEU A 327 14.08 8.63 -4.35
C LEU A 327 12.79 7.84 -4.40
N LEU A 328 12.60 7.01 -5.41
CA LEU A 328 11.43 6.11 -5.48
C LEU A 328 11.46 5.04 -4.38
N GLY A 329 12.64 4.53 -4.03
CA GLY A 329 12.82 3.63 -2.88
C GLY A 329 12.48 4.31 -1.55
N LEU A 330 12.96 5.52 -1.31
CA LEU A 330 12.61 6.33 -0.14
C LEU A 330 11.12 6.66 -0.11
N ASN A 331 10.51 6.91 -1.27
CA ASN A 331 9.07 7.11 -1.38
C ASN A 331 8.29 5.87 -0.95
N GLN A 332 8.73 4.67 -1.29
CA GLN A 332 8.09 3.43 -0.86
C GLN A 332 8.11 3.30 0.68
N SER A 333 9.25 3.58 1.31
CA SER A 333 9.34 3.63 2.78
C SER A 333 8.44 4.73 3.37
N MET A 334 8.37 5.90 2.73
CA MET A 334 7.50 7.00 3.16
C MET A 334 6.01 6.64 3.02
N MET A 335 5.61 5.91 1.97
CA MET A 335 4.24 5.41 1.79
C MET A 335 3.86 4.49 2.96
N GLN A 336 4.72 3.55 3.33
CA GLN A 336 4.48 2.66 4.46
C GLN A 336 4.44 3.41 5.81
N LEU A 337 5.33 4.38 6.01
CA LEU A 337 5.31 5.22 7.20
C LEU A 337 4.03 6.05 7.30
N SER A 338 3.52 6.54 6.16
CA SER A 338 2.25 7.25 6.07
C SER A 338 1.07 6.36 6.44
N MET A 339 1.08 5.11 5.97
CA MET A 339 0.04 4.13 6.32
C MET A 339 0.07 3.80 7.81
N ALA A 340 1.26 3.61 8.39
CA ALA A 340 1.42 3.41 9.83
C ALA A 340 0.87 4.58 10.64
N ALA A 341 1.27 5.81 10.27
CA ALA A 341 0.81 7.02 10.95
C ALA A 341 -0.71 7.20 10.81
N GLY A 342 -1.25 7.00 9.59
CA GLY A 342 -2.68 7.13 9.33
C GLY A 342 -3.53 6.12 10.10
N ALA A 343 -3.14 4.85 10.10
CA ALA A 343 -3.84 3.81 10.87
C ALA A 343 -3.76 4.06 12.38
N GLY A 344 -2.57 4.45 12.89
CA GLY A 344 -2.36 4.75 14.31
C GLY A 344 -3.13 5.98 14.78
N ILE A 345 -3.02 7.10 14.06
CA ILE A 345 -3.76 8.33 14.37
C ILE A 345 -5.27 8.07 14.26
N GLY A 346 -5.71 7.41 13.18
CA GLY A 346 -7.10 7.02 13.00
C GLY A 346 -7.63 6.23 14.19
N GLY A 347 -6.87 5.26 14.71
CA GLY A 347 -7.24 4.47 15.88
C GLY A 347 -7.46 5.32 17.13
N ILE A 348 -6.58 6.29 17.38
CA ILE A 348 -6.72 7.22 18.51
C ILE A 348 -8.02 8.02 18.40
N PHE A 349 -8.35 8.51 17.20
CA PHE A 349 -9.57 9.29 16.99
C PHE A 349 -10.83 8.42 17.04
N VAL A 350 -10.79 7.19 16.51
CA VAL A 350 -11.88 6.21 16.62
C VAL A 350 -12.21 5.92 18.08
N GLU A 351 -11.19 5.73 18.91
CA GLU A 351 -11.36 5.38 20.33
C GLU A 351 -11.76 6.56 21.21
N LYS A 352 -11.12 7.74 21.00
CA LYS A 352 -11.29 8.89 21.89
C LYS A 352 -12.37 9.87 21.46
N VAL A 353 -12.74 9.86 20.18
CA VAL A 353 -13.72 10.81 19.62
C VAL A 353 -14.91 10.06 19.04
N SER A 354 -14.76 9.49 17.85
CA SER A 354 -15.78 8.68 17.19
C SER A 354 -15.23 8.07 15.89
N LEU A 355 -15.88 7.01 15.39
CA LEU A 355 -15.57 6.43 14.09
C LEU A 355 -15.78 7.45 12.93
N GLY A 356 -16.75 8.36 13.07
CA GLY A 356 -17.01 9.42 12.07
C GLY A 356 -15.88 10.46 11.94
N SER A 357 -15.02 10.60 12.94
CA SER A 357 -13.93 11.59 12.93
C SER A 357 -12.83 11.28 11.91
N ILE A 358 -12.71 10.03 11.43
CA ILE A 358 -11.66 9.61 10.48
C ILE A 358 -11.69 10.40 9.17
N THR A 359 -12.88 10.80 8.70
CA THR A 359 -13.04 11.59 7.47
C THR A 359 -12.42 12.97 7.63
N TRP A 360 -12.65 13.64 8.77
CA TRP A 360 -12.14 14.96 9.07
C TRP A 360 -10.62 14.98 9.31
N VAL A 361 -10.10 13.97 9.98
CA VAL A 361 -8.64 13.78 10.14
C VAL A 361 -7.98 13.55 8.78
N GLY A 362 -8.62 12.76 7.91
CA GLY A 362 -8.18 12.57 6.52
C GLY A 362 -8.15 13.89 5.74
N VAL A 363 -9.19 14.72 5.86
CA VAL A 363 -9.25 16.07 5.25
C VAL A 363 -8.09 16.95 5.71
N LEU A 364 -7.76 16.95 7.00
CA LEU A 364 -6.64 17.72 7.53
C LEU A 364 -5.30 17.28 6.91
N GLY A 365 -5.05 15.98 6.83
CA GLY A 365 -3.85 15.44 6.18
C GLY A 365 -3.71 15.89 4.72
N LEU A 366 -4.81 15.81 3.96
CA LEU A 366 -4.84 16.25 2.55
C LEU A 366 -4.65 17.75 2.38
N ALA A 367 -5.20 18.56 3.28
CA ALA A 367 -5.00 20.01 3.27
C ALA A 367 -3.52 20.38 3.48
N ILE A 368 -2.83 19.70 4.41
CA ILE A 368 -1.39 19.83 4.61
C ILE A 368 -0.63 19.38 3.35
N ALA A 369 -1.02 18.27 2.72
CA ALA A 369 -0.40 17.81 1.49
C ALA A 369 -0.50 18.84 0.36
N ILE A 370 -1.68 19.45 0.16
CA ILE A 370 -1.86 20.54 -0.82
C ILE A 370 -0.94 21.73 -0.51
N PHE A 371 -0.85 22.13 0.76
CA PHE A 371 0.06 23.21 1.17
C PHE A 371 1.53 22.87 0.80
N MET A 372 1.96 21.60 0.99
CA MET A 372 3.30 21.17 0.59
C MET A 372 3.49 21.20 -0.92
N VAL A 373 2.48 20.82 -1.73
CA VAL A 373 2.53 20.95 -3.20
C VAL A 373 2.70 22.41 -3.61
N LEU A 374 1.94 23.33 -3.03
CA LEU A 374 2.04 24.77 -3.33
C LEU A 374 3.41 25.34 -2.96
N LYS A 375 3.99 24.88 -1.84
CA LYS A 375 5.35 25.26 -1.43
C LYS A 375 6.42 24.73 -2.37
N SER A 376 6.25 23.51 -2.88
CA SER A 376 7.15 22.90 -3.87
C SER A 376 7.14 23.67 -5.19
N SER A 377 5.95 24.02 -5.69
CA SER A 377 5.80 24.72 -6.98
C SER A 377 6.34 26.16 -6.97
N ARG A 378 6.21 26.89 -5.85
CA ARG A 378 6.79 28.24 -5.71
C ARG A 378 8.32 28.24 -5.74
N GLY A 379 8.96 27.19 -5.24
CA GLY A 379 10.41 27.04 -5.30
C GLY A 379 10.98 26.79 -6.71
N ASN A 380 10.14 26.49 -7.69
CA ASN A 380 10.52 26.32 -9.11
C ASN A 380 10.28 27.56 -9.98
N LEU A 381 9.53 28.57 -9.49
CA LEU A 381 9.26 29.82 -10.22
C LEU A 381 10.35 30.90 -10.04
N HIS A 382 11.32 30.68 -9.15
CA HIS A 382 12.43 31.58 -8.88
C HIS A 382 13.78 31.09 -9.45
N LYS A 383 13.75 30.22 -10.41
CA LYS A 383 14.89 29.82 -11.25
C LYS A 383 14.52 29.98 -12.72
#